data_4c0700c4e78b4f478994b7660108ca77
#
_entry.id   4c0700c4e78b4f478994b7660108ca77
#
_cell.length_a   1.000
_cell.length_b   1.000
_cell.length_c   1.000
_cell.angle_alpha   90.00
_cell.angle_beta   90.00
_cell.angle_gamma   90.00
#
_symmetry.space_group_name_H-M   'P 1'
#
loop_
_entity.id
_entity.type
_entity.pdbx_description
1 polymer ?
#
loop_
_entity_poly.entity_id
_entity_poly.type
_entity_poly.pdbx_seq_one_letter_code
_entity_poly.pdbx_strand_id
1 'polypeptide(L)'
;MINYAFRPCCLSEDFRLWCAPPAIIGPLVYVAVTLLHPPGVANDHPTTFRQYAMDHSWIAIHLAQLVCMVVGLAGLAGVALSMLRLQEQDHLLALLAVILAAASIPTAVVLQAVDGIALKRAVDAWVAEGGTVGPASFAAARAVRWVEEGLNAMLGLSMGLTVILAGGAMVRGAIYPRWLG
;
A
#
# COMPACT_ATOMS: atom_id res chain seq x y z
N MET A 1 -29.72 -40.57 -5.74
CA MET A 1 -29.15 -39.31 -6.16
C MET A 1 -29.16 -38.39 -4.95
N ILE A 2 -28.04 -38.21 -4.28
CA ILE A 2 -27.93 -37.34 -3.10
C ILE A 2 -27.58 -35.96 -3.64
N ASN A 3 -28.57 -35.06 -3.63
CA ASN A 3 -28.39 -33.64 -3.97
C ASN A 3 -27.61 -32.96 -2.81
N TYR A 4 -26.28 -32.92 -2.90
CA TYR A 4 -25.50 -31.99 -2.10
C TYR A 4 -25.76 -30.58 -2.61
N ALA A 5 -26.82 -29.97 -2.12
CA ALA A 5 -26.96 -28.55 -2.16
C ALA A 5 -25.78 -27.96 -1.38
N PHE A 6 -24.72 -27.60 -2.07
CA PHE A 6 -23.64 -26.78 -1.54
C PHE A 6 -24.29 -25.47 -1.08
N ARG A 7 -24.68 -25.41 0.20
CA ARG A 7 -25.01 -24.13 0.81
C ARG A 7 -23.72 -23.35 0.77
N PRO A 8 -23.64 -22.20 0.04
CA PRO A 8 -22.47 -21.35 0.15
C PRO A 8 -22.34 -20.98 1.62
N CYS A 9 -21.25 -21.42 2.22
CA CYS A 9 -20.92 -21.14 3.61
C CYS A 9 -21.03 -19.64 3.80
N CYS A 10 -21.93 -19.23 4.68
CA CYS A 10 -22.35 -17.87 4.98
C CYS A 10 -21.13 -16.99 5.29
N LEU A 11 -20.55 -16.39 4.27
CA LEU A 11 -19.95 -15.08 4.47
C LEU A 11 -21.13 -14.11 4.45
N SER A 12 -21.71 -13.98 5.63
CA SER A 12 -22.88 -13.20 5.97
C SER A 12 -22.68 -11.72 5.59
N GLU A 13 -23.75 -10.95 5.62
CA GLU A 13 -23.72 -9.46 5.59
C GLU A 13 -22.65 -8.91 6.53
N ASP A 14 -22.34 -9.60 7.62
CA ASP A 14 -21.27 -9.32 8.57
C ASP A 14 -19.89 -9.22 7.92
N PHE A 15 -19.54 -10.05 6.92
CA PHE A 15 -18.20 -9.98 6.27
C PHE A 15 -17.92 -8.60 5.66
N ARG A 16 -18.92 -7.97 5.04
CA ARG A 16 -18.81 -6.62 4.49
C ARG A 16 -18.55 -5.58 5.57
N LEU A 17 -19.24 -5.73 6.70
CA LEU A 17 -19.11 -4.84 7.86
C LEU A 17 -17.71 -4.95 8.48
N TRP A 18 -17.07 -6.12 8.43
CA TRP A 18 -15.70 -6.30 8.92
C TRP A 18 -14.61 -5.81 7.95
N CYS A 19 -14.87 -5.81 6.64
CA CYS A 19 -13.88 -5.39 5.64
C CYS A 19 -13.89 -3.88 5.37
N ALA A 20 -15.03 -3.20 5.50
CA ALA A 20 -15.13 -1.78 5.19
C ALA A 20 -14.31 -0.87 6.14
N PRO A 21 -14.32 -1.05 7.48
CA PRO A 21 -13.51 -0.23 8.37
C PRO A 21 -12.01 -0.28 8.07
N PRO A 22 -11.35 -1.45 7.89
CA PRO A 22 -9.96 -1.53 7.51
C PRO A 22 -9.64 -0.82 6.19
N ALA A 23 -10.54 -0.93 5.19
CA ALA A 23 -10.36 -0.28 3.88
C ALA A 23 -10.35 1.26 3.99
N ILE A 24 -10.99 1.83 5.00
CA ILE A 24 -11.05 3.28 5.24
C ILE A 24 -9.99 3.72 6.25
N ILE A 25 -9.90 3.03 7.38
CA ILE A 25 -9.03 3.42 8.50
C ILE A 25 -7.56 3.26 8.10
N GLY A 26 -7.19 2.17 7.38
CA GLY A 26 -5.84 1.93 6.93
C GLY A 26 -5.25 3.12 6.16
N PRO A 27 -5.85 3.58 5.06
CA PRO A 27 -5.39 4.75 4.32
C PRO A 27 -5.39 6.05 5.12
N LEU A 28 -6.40 6.30 5.96
CA LEU A 28 -6.46 7.51 6.78
C LEU A 28 -5.31 7.57 7.80
N VAL A 29 -5.05 6.46 8.49
CA VAL A 29 -3.92 6.38 9.44
C VAL A 29 -2.59 6.42 8.69
N TYR A 30 -2.49 5.81 7.50
CA TYR A 30 -1.31 5.93 6.64
C TYR A 30 -0.98 7.38 6.32
N VAL A 31 -1.95 8.19 5.91
CA VAL A 31 -1.76 9.62 5.67
C VAL A 31 -1.27 10.32 6.94
N ALA A 32 -1.91 10.07 8.08
CA ALA A 32 -1.51 10.68 9.35
C ALA A 32 -0.07 10.31 9.75
N VAL A 33 0.33 9.04 9.57
CA VAL A 33 1.70 8.59 9.85
C VAL A 33 2.70 9.21 8.86
N THR A 34 2.31 9.36 7.58
CA THR A 34 3.17 9.98 6.56
C THR A 34 3.46 11.45 6.86
N LEU A 35 2.57 12.16 7.54
CA LEU A 35 2.84 13.55 7.98
C LEU A 35 3.97 13.65 9.02
N LEU A 36 4.35 12.54 9.65
CA LEU A 36 5.49 12.49 10.57
C LEU A 36 6.82 12.24 9.84
N HIS A 37 6.76 11.89 8.56
CA HIS A 37 7.95 11.64 7.74
C HIS A 37 8.62 12.97 7.40
N PRO A 38 9.97 13.08 7.53
CA PRO A 38 10.67 14.31 7.17
C PRO A 38 10.45 14.64 5.69
N PRO A 39 10.20 15.91 5.36
CA PRO A 39 10.01 16.31 3.98
C PRO A 39 11.33 16.17 3.21
N GLY A 40 11.28 15.48 2.06
CA GLY A 40 12.40 15.48 1.12
C GLY A 40 12.45 16.78 0.32
N VAL A 41 13.65 17.26 0.03
CA VAL A 41 13.83 18.38 -0.90
C VAL A 41 13.99 17.83 -2.31
N ALA A 42 13.10 18.22 -3.22
CA ALA A 42 13.14 17.73 -4.59
C ALA A 42 14.50 18.07 -5.26
N ASN A 43 15.11 17.07 -5.88
CA ASN A 43 16.40 17.16 -6.57
C ASN A 43 17.61 17.53 -5.71
N ASP A 44 17.47 17.60 -4.38
CA ASP A 44 18.58 17.83 -3.45
C ASP A 44 18.78 16.61 -2.55
N HIS A 45 19.37 15.56 -3.10
CA HIS A 45 19.68 14.35 -2.36
C HIS A 45 20.59 14.57 -1.14
N PRO A 46 21.66 15.38 -1.20
CA PRO A 46 22.51 15.57 -0.03
C PRO A 46 21.76 16.16 1.17
N THR A 47 20.92 17.16 0.97
CA THR A 47 20.11 17.76 2.05
C THR A 47 19.08 16.76 2.57
N THR A 48 18.36 16.09 1.67
CA THR A 48 17.36 15.09 2.00
C THR A 48 17.97 13.94 2.81
N PHE A 49 19.11 13.39 2.37
CA PHE A 49 19.77 12.28 3.04
C PHE A 49 20.28 12.64 4.44
N ARG A 50 20.75 13.88 4.65
CA ARG A 50 21.11 14.33 6.01
C ARG A 50 19.88 14.40 6.91
N GLN A 51 18.73 14.84 6.42
CA GLN A 51 17.48 14.83 7.19
C GLN A 51 17.08 13.40 7.57
N TYR A 52 17.18 12.47 6.63
CA TYR A 52 16.86 11.05 6.86
C TYR A 52 17.81 10.41 7.87
N ALA A 53 19.10 10.73 7.82
CA ALA A 53 20.07 10.25 8.81
C ALA A 53 19.75 10.73 10.23
N MET A 54 19.31 11.98 10.37
CA MET A 54 18.99 12.57 11.68
C MET A 54 17.66 12.09 12.26
N ASP A 55 16.79 11.48 11.45
CA ASP A 55 15.50 11.01 11.92
C ASP A 55 15.61 9.66 12.64
N HIS A 56 15.49 9.69 13.97
CA HIS A 56 15.50 8.51 14.82
C HIS A 56 14.20 7.71 14.76
N SER A 57 13.11 8.30 14.32
CA SER A 57 11.80 7.66 14.19
C SER A 57 11.60 6.97 12.83
N TRP A 58 12.54 7.11 11.90
CA TRP A 58 12.47 6.63 10.52
C TRP A 58 11.91 5.20 10.39
N ILE A 59 12.56 4.23 11.05
CA ILE A 59 12.14 2.81 10.95
C ILE A 59 10.73 2.62 11.54
N ALA A 60 10.41 3.28 12.65
CA ALA A 60 9.11 3.16 13.29
C ALA A 60 7.98 3.72 12.40
N ILE A 61 8.22 4.86 11.74
CA ILE A 61 7.29 5.46 10.77
C ILE A 61 7.03 4.49 9.62
N HIS A 62 8.07 3.92 9.00
CA HIS A 62 7.93 2.99 7.88
C HIS A 62 7.25 1.67 8.26
N LEU A 63 7.49 1.15 9.47
CA LEU A 63 6.76 0.00 9.98
C LEU A 63 5.27 0.31 10.21
N ALA A 64 4.96 1.47 10.75
CA ALA A 64 3.58 1.92 10.91
C ALA A 64 2.89 2.09 9.55
N GLN A 65 3.57 2.70 8.58
CA GLN A 65 3.08 2.82 7.20
C GLN A 65 2.81 1.45 6.58
N LEU A 66 3.73 0.47 6.76
CA LEU A 66 3.52 -0.90 6.27
C LEU A 66 2.24 -1.52 6.83
N VAL A 67 2.05 -1.44 8.15
CA VAL A 67 0.85 -2.00 8.81
C VAL A 67 -0.41 -1.35 8.25
N CYS A 68 -0.42 -0.01 8.11
CA CYS A 68 -1.56 0.72 7.57
C CYS A 68 -1.86 0.34 6.11
N MET A 69 -0.83 0.20 5.27
CA MET A 69 -0.97 -0.24 3.88
C MET A 69 -1.55 -1.65 3.80
N VAL A 70 -1.00 -2.61 4.56
CA VAL A 70 -1.48 -4.00 4.55
C VAL A 70 -2.93 -4.08 5.03
N VAL A 71 -3.27 -3.38 6.12
CA VAL A 71 -4.64 -3.34 6.64
C VAL A 71 -5.60 -2.73 5.63
N GLY A 72 -5.24 -1.61 5.01
CA GLY A 72 -6.06 -0.95 4.00
C GLY A 72 -6.28 -1.81 2.75
N LEU A 73 -5.20 -2.40 2.22
CA LEU A 73 -5.26 -3.28 1.04
C LEU A 73 -6.03 -4.57 1.32
N ALA A 74 -5.85 -5.18 2.49
CA ALA A 74 -6.63 -6.36 2.90
C ALA A 74 -8.13 -6.02 3.04
N GLY A 75 -8.45 -4.87 3.62
CA GLY A 75 -9.82 -4.36 3.70
C GLY A 75 -10.43 -4.15 2.31
N LEU A 76 -9.70 -3.50 1.40
CA LEU A 76 -10.15 -3.26 0.04
C LEU A 76 -10.32 -4.56 -0.76
N ALA A 77 -9.39 -5.52 -0.61
CA ALA A 77 -9.54 -6.86 -1.17
C ALA A 77 -10.78 -7.58 -0.63
N GLY A 78 -11.05 -7.46 0.67
CA GLY A 78 -12.25 -8.03 1.30
C GLY A 78 -13.54 -7.41 0.77
N VAL A 79 -13.58 -6.09 0.58
CA VAL A 79 -14.72 -5.39 -0.04
C VAL A 79 -14.92 -5.90 -1.48
N ALA A 80 -13.85 -5.97 -2.30
CA ALA A 80 -13.93 -6.49 -3.66
C ALA A 80 -14.36 -7.97 -3.69
N LEU A 81 -13.87 -8.79 -2.76
CA LEU A 81 -14.25 -10.20 -2.62
C LEU A 81 -15.73 -10.35 -2.24
N SER A 82 -16.29 -9.45 -1.42
CA SER A 82 -17.72 -9.45 -1.11
C SER A 82 -18.58 -9.22 -2.36
N MET A 83 -18.13 -8.37 -3.28
CA MET A 83 -18.81 -8.15 -4.55
C MET A 83 -18.78 -9.40 -5.43
N LEU A 84 -17.65 -10.10 -5.52
CA LEU A 84 -17.53 -11.35 -6.27
C LEU A 84 -18.52 -12.42 -5.82
N ARG A 85 -18.85 -12.46 -4.54
CA ARG A 85 -19.69 -13.51 -3.97
C ARG A 85 -21.18 -13.20 -3.96
N LEU A 86 -21.52 -11.93 -3.93
CA LEU A 86 -22.89 -11.45 -3.71
C LEU A 86 -23.53 -10.84 -4.96
N GLN A 87 -22.75 -10.55 -6.02
CA GLN A 87 -23.25 -10.03 -7.29
C GLN A 87 -23.40 -11.16 -8.30
N GLU A 88 -24.48 -11.12 -9.08
CA GLU A 88 -24.71 -12.03 -10.21
C GLU A 88 -24.06 -11.55 -11.51
N GLN A 89 -23.65 -10.28 -11.56
CA GLN A 89 -23.10 -9.61 -12.75
C GLN A 89 -21.79 -8.87 -12.43
N ASP A 90 -20.95 -8.68 -13.46
CA ASP A 90 -19.71 -7.90 -13.43
C ASP A 90 -18.61 -8.44 -12.48
N HIS A 91 -18.49 -9.76 -12.37
CA HIS A 91 -17.43 -10.40 -11.57
C HIS A 91 -16.03 -10.01 -12.01
N LEU A 92 -15.82 -9.64 -13.29
CA LEU A 92 -14.48 -9.35 -13.81
C LEU A 92 -13.81 -8.15 -13.10
N LEU A 93 -14.53 -7.04 -12.93
CA LEU A 93 -13.97 -5.85 -12.26
C LEU A 93 -13.62 -6.12 -10.80
N ALA A 94 -14.52 -6.81 -10.08
CA ALA A 94 -14.28 -7.18 -8.70
C ALA A 94 -13.12 -8.18 -8.58
N LEU A 95 -13.01 -9.17 -9.50
CA LEU A 95 -11.90 -10.12 -9.53
C LEU A 95 -10.56 -9.42 -9.77
N LEU A 96 -10.50 -8.53 -10.75
CA LEU A 96 -9.28 -7.76 -11.02
C LEU A 96 -8.91 -6.87 -9.85
N ALA A 97 -9.88 -6.27 -9.17
CA ALA A 97 -9.62 -5.49 -7.95
C ALA A 97 -9.03 -6.35 -6.83
N VAL A 98 -9.54 -7.58 -6.61
CA VAL A 98 -8.96 -8.51 -5.62
C VAL A 98 -7.53 -8.89 -5.99
N ILE A 99 -7.28 -9.24 -7.25
CA ILE A 99 -5.94 -9.62 -7.72
C ILE A 99 -4.94 -8.49 -7.53
N LEU A 100 -5.31 -7.26 -7.93
CA LEU A 100 -4.43 -6.09 -7.80
C LEU A 100 -4.20 -5.71 -6.34
N ALA A 101 -5.23 -5.73 -5.48
CA ALA A 101 -5.07 -5.48 -4.05
C ALA A 101 -4.11 -6.51 -3.43
N ALA A 102 -4.28 -7.79 -3.74
CA ALA A 102 -3.42 -8.86 -3.25
C ALA A 102 -1.97 -8.72 -3.76
N ALA A 103 -1.77 -8.36 -5.02
CA ALA A 103 -0.45 -8.11 -5.60
C ALA A 103 0.23 -6.86 -5.03
N SER A 104 -0.53 -5.87 -4.59
CA SER A 104 -0.01 -4.64 -3.99
C SER A 104 0.58 -4.87 -2.59
N ILE A 105 0.12 -5.89 -1.84
CA ILE A 105 0.64 -6.18 -0.50
C ILE A 105 2.14 -6.53 -0.52
N PRO A 106 2.62 -7.52 -1.30
CA PRO A 106 4.06 -7.80 -1.35
C PRO A 106 4.86 -6.61 -1.90
N THR A 107 4.31 -5.83 -2.83
CA THR A 107 4.97 -4.61 -3.32
C THR A 107 5.14 -3.59 -2.19
N ALA A 108 4.13 -3.39 -1.33
CA ALA A 108 4.22 -2.52 -0.16
C ALA A 108 5.27 -3.03 0.85
N VAL A 109 5.36 -4.34 1.07
CA VAL A 109 6.39 -4.95 1.95
C VAL A 109 7.79 -4.67 1.41
N VAL A 110 8.02 -4.89 0.11
CA VAL A 110 9.33 -4.63 -0.53
C VAL A 110 9.65 -3.13 -0.49
N LEU A 111 8.69 -2.26 -0.80
CA LEU A 111 8.86 -0.81 -0.71
C LEU A 111 9.33 -0.40 0.68
N GLN A 112 8.66 -0.85 1.74
CA GLN A 112 9.02 -0.47 3.11
C GLN A 112 10.33 -1.10 3.59
N ALA A 113 10.72 -2.26 3.05
CA ALA A 113 12.05 -2.83 3.30
C ALA A 113 13.15 -2.00 2.63
N VAL A 114 12.90 -1.51 1.42
CA VAL A 114 13.86 -0.68 0.67
C VAL A 114 13.94 0.72 1.29
N ASP A 115 12.82 1.39 1.48
CA ASP A 115 12.78 2.76 2.00
C ASP A 115 13.10 2.80 3.50
N GLY A 116 12.39 2.03 4.30
CA GLY A 116 12.52 2.05 5.77
C GLY A 116 13.85 1.50 6.28
N ILE A 117 14.44 0.52 5.61
CA ILE A 117 15.64 -0.16 6.12
C ILE A 117 16.86 0.07 5.23
N ALA A 118 16.76 -0.27 3.93
CA ALA A 118 17.93 -0.23 3.05
C ALA A 118 18.40 1.21 2.80
N LEU A 119 17.47 2.12 2.52
CA LEU A 119 17.78 3.53 2.32
C LEU A 119 18.35 4.16 3.60
N LYS A 120 17.74 3.91 4.75
CA LYS A 120 18.25 4.41 6.05
C LYS A 120 19.70 3.98 6.29
N ARG A 121 19.99 2.69 6.09
CA ARG A 121 21.36 2.16 6.26
C ARG A 121 22.36 2.74 5.28
N ALA A 122 21.96 2.91 4.00
CA ALA A 122 22.82 3.50 2.99
C ALA A 122 23.13 4.97 3.28
N VAL A 123 22.13 5.71 3.75
CA VAL A 123 22.27 7.11 4.13
C VAL A 123 23.12 7.27 5.39
N ASP A 124 22.90 6.44 6.41
CA ASP A 124 23.70 6.47 7.64
C ASP A 124 25.18 6.17 7.36
N ALA A 125 25.46 5.19 6.48
CA ALA A 125 26.83 4.87 6.05
C ALA A 125 27.48 6.06 5.32
N TRP A 126 26.76 6.72 4.44
CA TRP A 126 27.26 7.91 3.74
C TRP A 126 27.56 9.06 4.70
N VAL A 127 26.70 9.33 5.68
CA VAL A 127 26.92 10.37 6.67
C VAL A 127 28.13 10.03 7.56
N ALA A 128 28.31 8.75 7.94
CA ALA A 128 29.45 8.29 8.71
C ALA A 128 30.80 8.48 7.97
N GLU A 129 30.80 8.48 6.63
CA GLU A 129 31.96 8.79 5.77
C GLU A 129 32.19 10.30 5.53
N GLY A 130 31.48 11.15 6.26
CA GLY A 130 31.61 12.62 6.18
C GLY A 130 30.55 13.31 5.34
N GLY A 131 29.59 12.59 4.75
CA GLY A 131 28.42 13.15 4.08
C GLY A 131 28.74 14.03 2.87
N THR A 132 29.82 13.74 2.14
CA THR A 132 30.24 14.49 0.93
C THR A 132 29.71 13.84 -0.34
N VAL A 133 29.49 14.65 -1.39
CA VAL A 133 29.10 14.16 -2.72
C VAL A 133 30.37 13.65 -3.41
N GLY A 134 30.32 12.37 -3.88
CA GLY A 134 31.44 11.74 -4.57
C GLY A 134 31.81 10.35 -4.09
N PRO A 135 31.71 10.00 -2.79
CA PRO A 135 31.99 8.66 -2.32
C PRO A 135 31.06 7.60 -2.93
N ALA A 136 31.52 6.36 -2.95
CA ALA A 136 30.72 5.22 -3.41
C ALA A 136 29.43 5.04 -2.56
N SER A 137 29.49 5.37 -1.26
CA SER A 137 28.34 5.37 -0.34
C SER A 137 27.22 6.33 -0.77
N PHE A 138 27.56 7.50 -1.29
CA PHE A 138 26.56 8.42 -1.83
C PHE A 138 25.89 7.86 -3.08
N ALA A 139 26.67 7.27 -3.98
CA ALA A 139 26.13 6.62 -5.17
C ALA A 139 25.22 5.43 -4.80
N ALA A 140 25.60 4.64 -3.79
CA ALA A 140 24.78 3.55 -3.27
C ALA A 140 23.45 4.06 -2.67
N ALA A 141 23.48 5.10 -1.83
CA ALA A 141 22.27 5.70 -1.28
C ALA A 141 21.32 6.22 -2.38
N ARG A 142 21.86 6.87 -3.41
CA ARG A 142 21.07 7.30 -4.56
C ARG A 142 20.46 6.14 -5.34
N ALA A 143 21.21 5.06 -5.56
CA ALA A 143 20.69 3.89 -6.25
C ALA A 143 19.52 3.25 -5.48
N VAL A 144 19.63 3.13 -4.15
CA VAL A 144 18.54 2.64 -3.31
C VAL A 144 17.32 3.58 -3.39
N ARG A 145 17.54 4.91 -3.38
CA ARG A 145 16.47 5.89 -3.52
C ARG A 145 15.72 5.76 -4.86
N TRP A 146 16.42 5.53 -5.96
CA TRP A 146 15.77 5.32 -7.26
C TRP A 146 14.94 4.03 -7.31
N VAL A 147 15.40 2.98 -6.65
CA VAL A 147 14.60 1.73 -6.52
C VAL A 147 13.34 2.00 -5.69
N GLU A 148 13.47 2.71 -4.59
CA GLU A 148 12.32 3.12 -3.76
C GLU A 148 11.31 3.95 -4.56
N GLU A 149 11.74 4.96 -5.29
CA GLU A 149 10.87 5.81 -6.13
C GLU A 149 10.12 4.97 -7.19
N GLY A 150 10.82 4.01 -7.81
CA GLY A 150 10.21 3.08 -8.76
C GLY A 150 9.14 2.19 -8.12
N LEU A 151 9.44 1.62 -6.95
CA LEU A 151 8.49 0.78 -6.19
C LEU A 151 7.27 1.60 -5.74
N ASN A 152 7.48 2.82 -5.28
CA ASN A 152 6.42 3.72 -4.86
C ASN A 152 5.49 4.08 -6.02
N ALA A 153 6.05 4.38 -7.20
CA ALA A 153 5.27 4.64 -8.40
C ALA A 153 4.44 3.42 -8.83
N MET A 154 5.02 2.21 -8.81
CA MET A 154 4.31 0.97 -9.15
C MET A 154 3.21 0.65 -8.14
N LEU A 155 3.48 0.83 -6.85
CA LEU A 155 2.48 0.65 -5.80
C LEU A 155 1.33 1.64 -5.96
N GLY A 156 1.64 2.92 -6.18
CA GLY A 156 0.63 3.96 -6.41
C GLY A 156 -0.27 3.66 -7.60
N LEU A 157 0.32 3.21 -8.72
CA LEU A 157 -0.43 2.81 -9.91
C LEU A 157 -1.36 1.62 -9.62
N SER A 158 -0.84 0.55 -9.00
CA SER A 158 -1.62 -0.65 -8.71
C SER A 158 -2.75 -0.38 -7.70
N MET A 159 -2.51 0.45 -6.68
CA MET A 159 -3.54 0.88 -5.73
C MET A 159 -4.62 1.74 -6.41
N GLY A 160 -4.22 2.70 -7.24
CA GLY A 160 -5.16 3.53 -8.01
C GLY A 160 -6.06 2.70 -8.92
N LEU A 161 -5.47 1.75 -9.66
CA LEU A 161 -6.24 0.81 -10.49
C LEU A 161 -7.16 -0.07 -9.65
N THR A 162 -6.73 -0.53 -8.48
CA THR A 162 -7.57 -1.32 -7.57
C THR A 162 -8.81 -0.53 -7.15
N VAL A 163 -8.64 0.73 -6.76
CA VAL A 163 -9.77 1.61 -6.37
C VAL A 163 -10.72 1.85 -7.54
N ILE A 164 -10.20 2.14 -8.73
CA ILE A 164 -11.00 2.36 -9.94
C ILE A 164 -11.83 1.10 -10.29
N LEU A 165 -11.22 -0.08 -10.23
CA LEU A 165 -11.91 -1.33 -10.55
C LEU A 165 -12.94 -1.69 -9.49
N ALA A 166 -12.62 -1.53 -8.21
CA ALA A 166 -13.57 -1.74 -7.11
C ALA A 166 -14.73 -0.75 -7.19
N GLY A 167 -14.46 0.54 -7.42
CA GLY A 167 -15.48 1.57 -7.62
C GLY A 167 -16.36 1.27 -8.83
N GLY A 168 -15.77 0.89 -9.97
CA GLY A 168 -16.51 0.48 -11.15
C GLY A 168 -17.42 -0.73 -10.91
N ALA A 169 -16.98 -1.70 -10.11
CA ALA A 169 -17.81 -2.84 -9.68
C ALA A 169 -18.96 -2.39 -8.76
N MET A 170 -18.71 -1.44 -7.84
CA MET A 170 -19.74 -0.88 -6.96
C MET A 170 -20.84 -0.14 -7.74
N VAL A 171 -20.46 0.71 -8.71
CA VAL A 171 -21.44 1.48 -9.53
C VAL A 171 -22.34 0.55 -10.33
N ARG A 172 -21.79 -0.54 -10.86
CA ARG A 172 -22.55 -1.51 -11.67
C ARG A 172 -23.33 -2.52 -10.85
N GLY A 173 -22.90 -2.74 -9.59
CA GLY A 173 -23.55 -3.70 -8.71
C GLY A 173 -24.74 -3.11 -7.96
N ALA A 174 -25.49 -4.01 -7.28
CA ALA A 174 -26.63 -3.64 -6.46
C ALA A 174 -26.36 -3.73 -4.95
N ILE A 175 -25.12 -4.16 -4.56
CA ILE A 175 -24.80 -4.46 -3.15
C ILE A 175 -24.41 -3.21 -2.37
N TYR A 176 -23.72 -2.29 -3.02
CA TYR A 176 -23.29 -1.02 -2.44
C TYR A 176 -24.05 0.14 -3.05
N PRO A 177 -24.29 1.21 -2.28
CA PRO A 177 -24.85 2.43 -2.83
C PRO A 177 -23.96 2.99 -3.94
N ARG A 178 -24.56 3.35 -5.08
CA ARG A 178 -23.81 3.81 -6.27
C ARG A 178 -22.91 5.03 -6.05
N TRP A 179 -23.20 5.84 -5.04
CA TRP A 179 -22.40 7.02 -4.70
C TRP A 179 -21.02 6.67 -4.07
N LEU A 180 -20.78 5.39 -3.73
CA LEU A 180 -19.49 4.91 -3.21
C LEU A 180 -18.50 4.52 -4.31
N GLY A 181 -18.97 4.32 -5.55
CA GLY A 181 -18.16 3.84 -6.68
C GLY A 181 -17.59 4.92 -7.61
#